data_e5f95b1ae476e5d97befc89149d18687
#
_entry.id   e5f95b1ae476e5d97befc89149d18687
#
_cell.length_a   1.000
_cell.length_b   1.000
_cell.length_c   1.000
_cell.angle_alpha   90.00
_cell.angle_beta   90.00
_cell.angle_gamma   90.00
#
_symmetry.space_group_name_H-M   'P 1'
#
loop_
_entity.id
_entity.type
_entity.pdbx_description
1 polymer ?
#
loop_
_entity_poly.entity_id
_entity_poly.type
_entity_poly.pdbx_seq_one_letter_code
_entity_poly.pdbx_strand_id
1 'polypeptide(L)'
;MAITRNRRLIKRFLAQIEKQIRPLDYKKWEKIDPSLKIKLQPAGHILGSAYVECQLQGPRSKSKGKKRDTRIVFSGDLGATYSPLLAAPRSPYRSDVLVLESTYGERLHQGRRDRRKSLARVINRAVENRGVVLIPAFSIGRTQELLYEIEELLHREKIEDIEVIVDSPLAAKFTAIYRRLKKYWDREAKRKLRKGRHPLAFDQLHQTDTTQTHRYSTGTRGCRGEGLACRSDQGSAGHQ
;
A
#
# COMPACT_ATOMS: atom_id res chain seq x y z
N MET A 1 -5.50 -13.38 -26.22
CA MET A 1 -6.12 -14.38 -25.33
C MET A 1 -7.49 -13.89 -24.92
N ALA A 2 -8.58 -14.51 -25.39
CA ALA A 2 -9.95 -14.04 -25.10
C ALA A 2 -10.28 -14.35 -23.64
N ILE A 3 -10.55 -13.32 -22.83
CA ILE A 3 -11.02 -13.49 -21.46
C ILE A 3 -12.45 -14.04 -21.56
N THR A 4 -12.62 -15.31 -21.18
CA THR A 4 -13.92 -15.96 -21.19
C THR A 4 -14.89 -15.26 -20.20
N ARG A 5 -16.11 -14.97 -20.63
CA ARG A 5 -17.19 -14.47 -19.75
C ARG A 5 -17.87 -15.59 -18.95
N ASN A 6 -17.40 -16.84 -19.09
CA ASN A 6 -17.99 -17.97 -18.40
C ASN A 6 -17.58 -17.98 -16.91
N ARG A 7 -18.50 -17.54 -16.04
CA ARG A 7 -18.30 -17.47 -14.58
C ARG A 7 -17.90 -18.81 -13.94
N ARG A 8 -18.39 -19.96 -14.48
CA ARG A 8 -18.04 -21.29 -13.95
C ARG A 8 -16.58 -21.62 -14.24
N LEU A 9 -16.10 -21.33 -15.45
CA LEU A 9 -14.70 -21.55 -15.82
C LEU A 9 -13.76 -20.65 -14.99
N ILE A 10 -14.12 -19.38 -14.82
CA ILE A 10 -13.34 -18.45 -13.99
C ILE A 10 -13.26 -18.96 -12.53
N LYS A 11 -14.37 -19.38 -11.93
CA LYS A 11 -14.38 -19.92 -10.56
C LYS A 11 -13.53 -21.19 -10.44
N ARG A 12 -13.63 -22.12 -11.40
CA ARG A 12 -12.80 -23.36 -11.40
C ARG A 12 -11.31 -23.01 -11.52
N PHE A 13 -10.97 -22.09 -12.41
CA PHE A 13 -9.59 -21.63 -12.60
C PHE A 13 -9.03 -20.99 -11.33
N LEU A 14 -9.78 -20.07 -10.70
CA LEU A 14 -9.36 -19.45 -9.44
C LEU A 14 -9.19 -20.46 -8.33
N ALA A 15 -10.13 -21.39 -8.15
CA ALA A 15 -10.02 -22.45 -7.15
C ALA A 15 -8.81 -23.38 -7.39
N GLN A 16 -8.43 -23.59 -8.66
CA GLN A 16 -7.23 -24.37 -9.00
C GLN A 16 -5.95 -23.60 -8.67
N ILE A 17 -5.91 -22.28 -8.95
CA ILE A 17 -4.80 -21.41 -8.57
C ILE A 17 -4.64 -21.41 -7.05
N GLU A 18 -5.72 -21.19 -6.29
CA GLU A 18 -5.68 -21.16 -4.83
C GLU A 18 -5.07 -22.44 -4.23
N LYS A 19 -5.38 -23.62 -4.80
CA LYS A 19 -4.78 -24.88 -4.37
C LYS A 19 -3.29 -25.01 -4.66
N GLN A 20 -2.78 -24.26 -5.64
CA GLN A 20 -1.37 -24.27 -6.04
C GLN A 20 -0.53 -23.22 -5.32
N ILE A 21 -1.17 -22.23 -4.67
CA ILE A 21 -0.47 -21.19 -3.91
C ILE A 21 0.20 -21.83 -2.69
N ARG A 22 1.52 -21.63 -2.60
CA ARG A 22 2.32 -22.00 -1.43
C ARG A 22 2.81 -20.72 -0.76
N PRO A 23 2.23 -20.33 0.40
CA PRO A 23 2.67 -19.15 1.11
C PRO A 23 4.09 -19.35 1.67
N LEU A 24 4.93 -18.33 1.54
CA LEU A 24 6.28 -18.32 2.08
C LEU A 24 6.42 -17.19 3.10
N ASP A 25 7.08 -17.50 4.21
CA ASP A 25 7.41 -16.51 5.22
C ASP A 25 8.55 -15.58 4.76
N TYR A 26 8.49 -14.31 5.15
CA TYR A 26 9.64 -13.41 4.98
C TYR A 26 10.86 -13.90 5.76
N LYS A 27 12.04 -13.59 5.22
CA LYS A 27 13.36 -13.75 5.85
C LYS A 27 13.79 -15.19 6.10
N LYS A 28 13.05 -16.16 5.61
CA LYS A 28 13.41 -17.58 5.66
C LYS A 28 13.86 -18.05 4.29
N TRP A 29 14.94 -18.86 4.26
CA TRP A 29 15.36 -19.55 3.05
C TRP A 29 14.47 -20.77 2.82
N GLU A 30 13.88 -20.82 1.63
CA GLU A 30 13.08 -21.95 1.18
C GLU A 30 13.77 -22.66 0.03
N LYS A 31 13.86 -23.98 0.10
CA LYS A 31 14.45 -24.80 -0.96
C LYS A 31 13.37 -25.11 -1.98
N ILE A 32 13.54 -24.62 -3.20
CA ILE A 32 12.62 -24.83 -4.32
C ILE A 32 12.97 -26.13 -5.05
N ASP A 33 14.25 -26.33 -5.32
CA ASP A 33 14.79 -27.55 -5.89
C ASP A 33 16.22 -27.82 -5.37
N PRO A 34 16.88 -28.92 -5.76
CA PRO A 34 18.25 -29.24 -5.30
C PRO A 34 19.28 -28.15 -5.54
N SER A 35 19.08 -27.31 -6.58
CA SER A 35 20.03 -26.28 -7.01
C SER A 35 19.62 -24.84 -6.61
N LEU A 36 18.35 -24.62 -6.24
CA LEU A 36 17.78 -23.30 -6.00
C LEU A 36 17.17 -23.19 -4.60
N LYS A 37 17.59 -22.16 -3.87
CA LYS A 37 16.90 -21.64 -2.69
C LYS A 37 16.47 -20.22 -2.93
N ILE A 38 15.32 -19.83 -2.37
CA ILE A 38 14.85 -18.44 -2.41
C ILE A 38 14.60 -17.94 -0.99
N LYS A 39 14.65 -16.62 -0.84
CA LYS A 39 14.27 -15.93 0.39
C LYS A 39 13.52 -14.63 0.02
N LEU A 40 12.34 -14.46 0.57
CA LEU A 40 11.55 -13.25 0.41
C LEU A 40 11.92 -12.22 1.47
N GLN A 41 12.14 -11.00 1.06
CA GLN A 41 12.39 -9.87 1.96
C GLN A 41 11.33 -8.78 1.71
N PRO A 42 10.84 -8.09 2.74
CA PRO A 42 9.88 -7.02 2.56
C PRO A 42 10.40 -5.94 1.60
N ALA A 43 9.65 -5.68 0.54
CA ALA A 43 9.98 -4.62 -0.42
C ALA A 43 9.37 -3.26 -0.05
N GLY A 44 8.39 -3.22 0.87
CA GLY A 44 7.83 -1.97 1.39
C GLY A 44 6.96 -1.17 0.42
N HIS A 45 6.70 -1.69 -0.77
CA HIS A 45 5.89 -1.01 -1.79
C HIS A 45 4.39 -1.08 -1.47
N ILE A 46 3.86 -2.27 -1.30
CA ILE A 46 2.50 -2.54 -0.78
C ILE A 46 2.58 -3.63 0.28
N LEU A 47 1.50 -3.80 1.04
CA LEU A 47 1.43 -4.86 2.04
C LEU A 47 1.51 -6.23 1.36
N GLY A 48 2.53 -7.01 1.70
CA GLY A 48 2.81 -8.31 1.09
C GLY A 48 3.88 -8.27 -0.02
N SER A 49 4.31 -7.10 -0.49
CA SER A 49 5.37 -6.99 -1.50
C SER A 49 6.71 -7.52 -0.98
N ALA A 50 7.46 -8.17 -1.85
CA ALA A 50 8.77 -8.74 -1.52
C ALA A 50 9.76 -8.54 -2.67
N TYR A 51 11.01 -8.30 -2.32
CA TYR A 51 12.11 -8.61 -3.20
C TYR A 51 12.60 -10.05 -2.95
N VAL A 52 13.18 -10.67 -3.96
CA VAL A 52 13.53 -12.10 -3.92
C VAL A 52 15.04 -12.25 -3.97
N GLU A 53 15.63 -12.87 -2.96
CA GLU A 53 17.00 -13.36 -3.00
C GLU A 53 16.99 -14.81 -3.48
N CYS A 54 17.69 -15.12 -4.57
CA CYS A 54 17.92 -16.44 -5.09
C CYS A 54 19.34 -16.87 -4.80
N GLN A 55 19.52 -18.10 -4.32
CA GLN A 55 20.82 -18.74 -4.14
C GLN A 55 20.89 -19.96 -5.04
N LEU A 56 21.72 -19.86 -6.09
CA LEU A 56 21.97 -20.92 -7.02
C LEU A 56 23.24 -21.67 -6.64
N GLN A 57 23.16 -22.99 -6.54
CA GLN A 57 24.33 -23.80 -6.32
C GLN A 57 25.18 -23.88 -7.60
N GLY A 58 26.39 -23.38 -7.52
CA GLY A 58 27.35 -23.46 -8.63
C GLY A 58 27.74 -24.90 -8.97
N PRO A 59 28.23 -25.15 -10.19
CA PRO A 59 28.78 -26.43 -10.59
C PRO A 59 29.95 -26.81 -9.68
N ARG A 60 30.16 -28.11 -9.45
CA ARG A 60 31.35 -28.60 -8.74
C ARG A 60 32.60 -28.24 -9.57
N SER A 61 33.41 -27.31 -9.10
CA SER A 61 34.71 -27.08 -9.70
C SER A 61 35.61 -28.29 -9.49
N LYS A 62 36.26 -28.76 -10.53
CA LYS A 62 37.24 -29.85 -10.47
C LYS A 62 38.55 -29.42 -9.77
N SER A 63 38.80 -28.14 -9.63
CA SER A 63 39.92 -27.57 -8.86
C SER A 63 39.53 -27.41 -7.38
N LYS A 64 40.45 -27.54 -6.46
CA LYS A 64 40.29 -27.52 -4.98
C LYS A 64 39.61 -26.27 -4.39
N GLY A 65 38.77 -25.56 -5.18
CA GLY A 65 38.02 -24.38 -4.78
C GLY A 65 36.70 -24.71 -4.11
N LYS A 66 36.37 -23.99 -3.05
CA LYS A 66 35.05 -24.04 -2.40
C LYS A 66 33.95 -23.78 -3.45
N LYS A 67 32.94 -24.61 -3.44
CA LYS A 67 31.71 -24.44 -4.23
C LYS A 67 31.15 -23.04 -3.94
N ARG A 68 31.18 -22.14 -4.92
CA ARG A 68 30.71 -20.75 -4.74
C ARG A 68 29.28 -20.66 -5.28
N ASP A 69 28.33 -20.49 -4.38
CA ASP A 69 26.96 -20.25 -4.76
C ASP A 69 26.82 -18.84 -5.35
N THR A 70 26.06 -18.71 -6.42
CA THR A 70 25.73 -17.41 -7.04
C THR A 70 24.46 -16.88 -6.41
N ARG A 71 24.49 -15.62 -5.98
CA ARG A 71 23.31 -14.90 -5.48
C ARG A 71 22.79 -13.92 -6.50
N ILE A 72 21.52 -14.09 -6.86
CA ILE A 72 20.77 -13.20 -7.74
C ILE A 72 19.67 -12.56 -6.90
N VAL A 73 19.48 -11.26 -7.04
CA VAL A 73 18.41 -10.51 -6.37
C VAL A 73 17.50 -9.88 -7.41
N PHE A 74 16.21 -10.13 -7.29
CA PHE A 74 15.17 -9.49 -8.07
C PHE A 74 14.40 -8.54 -7.16
N SER A 75 14.44 -7.24 -7.45
CA SER A 75 13.84 -6.23 -6.58
C SER A 75 12.31 -6.29 -6.54
N GLY A 76 11.65 -6.65 -7.64
CA GLY A 76 10.26 -6.29 -7.80
C GLY A 76 10.08 -4.79 -7.59
N ASP A 77 8.88 -4.32 -7.30
CA ASP A 77 8.60 -2.91 -6.99
C ASP A 77 9.02 -2.58 -5.56
N LEU A 78 9.86 -1.56 -5.39
CA LEU A 78 10.40 -1.14 -4.10
C LEU A 78 9.60 0.03 -3.52
N GLY A 79 9.35 -0.01 -2.23
CA GLY A 79 8.77 1.10 -1.49
C GLY A 79 9.80 2.20 -1.22
N ALA A 80 9.32 3.44 -1.15
CA ALA A 80 10.18 4.57 -0.81
C ALA A 80 10.67 4.50 0.65
N THR A 81 11.85 5.02 0.91
CA THR A 81 12.53 4.95 2.22
C THR A 81 11.71 5.49 3.39
N TYR A 82 10.85 6.45 3.13
CA TYR A 82 10.03 7.13 4.15
C TYR A 82 8.53 7.02 3.89
N SER A 83 8.08 5.93 3.28
CA SER A 83 6.64 5.65 3.16
C SER A 83 6.04 5.32 4.53
N PRO A 84 4.83 5.79 4.82
CA PRO A 84 4.13 5.40 6.04
C PRO A 84 3.65 3.94 6.00
N LEU A 85 3.30 3.39 7.15
CA LEU A 85 2.75 2.06 7.37
C LEU A 85 3.71 0.90 7.17
N LEU A 86 4.53 0.90 6.13
CA LEU A 86 5.39 -0.24 5.80
C LEU A 86 6.85 0.11 5.99
N ALA A 87 7.61 -0.86 6.46
CA ALA A 87 9.05 -0.70 6.60
C ALA A 87 9.72 -0.59 5.23
N ALA A 88 10.64 0.35 5.08
CA ALA A 88 11.48 0.45 3.90
C ALA A 88 12.23 -0.85 3.61
N PRO A 89 12.50 -1.15 2.33
CA PRO A 89 13.33 -2.30 1.97
C PRO A 89 14.73 -2.15 2.56
N ARG A 90 15.31 -3.26 3.00
CA ARG A 90 16.70 -3.32 3.46
C ARG A 90 17.54 -3.89 2.35
N SER A 91 18.75 -3.35 2.16
CA SER A 91 19.69 -3.89 1.20
C SER A 91 20.00 -5.36 1.49
N PRO A 92 20.12 -6.20 0.45
CA PRO A 92 20.57 -7.58 0.62
C PRO A 92 22.01 -7.60 1.15
N TYR A 93 22.34 -8.60 1.96
CA TYR A 93 23.69 -8.75 2.48
C TYR A 93 24.73 -8.93 1.38
N ARG A 94 24.36 -9.64 0.30
CA ARG A 94 25.22 -9.90 -0.84
C ARG A 94 24.34 -10.12 -2.08
N SER A 95 24.82 -9.61 -3.21
CA SER A 95 24.28 -9.92 -4.53
C SER A 95 25.45 -10.04 -5.52
N ASP A 96 25.47 -11.09 -6.30
CA ASP A 96 26.41 -11.24 -7.41
C ASP A 96 25.78 -10.69 -8.71
N VAL A 97 24.45 -10.78 -8.82
CA VAL A 97 23.64 -10.19 -9.89
C VAL A 97 22.42 -9.52 -9.27
N LEU A 98 22.16 -8.27 -9.64
CA LEU A 98 21.02 -7.49 -9.20
C LEU A 98 20.15 -7.11 -10.40
N VAL A 99 18.88 -7.53 -10.37
CA VAL A 99 17.83 -7.09 -11.28
C VAL A 99 16.98 -6.07 -10.54
N LEU A 100 17.12 -4.79 -10.87
CA LEU A 100 16.55 -3.67 -10.15
C LEU A 100 15.50 -2.97 -11.00
N GLU A 101 14.33 -2.63 -10.40
CA GLU A 101 13.37 -1.73 -11.02
C GLU A 101 13.98 -0.33 -11.23
N SER A 102 13.48 0.40 -12.23
CA SER A 102 13.91 1.77 -12.52
C SER A 102 12.76 2.69 -12.92
N THR A 103 11.57 2.42 -12.44
CA THR A 103 10.34 3.17 -12.79
C THR A 103 10.52 4.68 -12.63
N TYR A 104 11.21 5.11 -11.59
CA TYR A 104 11.55 6.50 -11.32
C TYR A 104 13.05 6.73 -11.19
N GLY A 105 13.86 5.95 -11.94
CA GLY A 105 15.32 5.94 -11.80
C GLY A 105 16.00 7.28 -12.04
N GLU A 106 15.40 8.16 -12.83
CA GLU A 106 15.91 9.50 -13.16
C GLU A 106 15.29 10.63 -12.33
N ARG A 107 14.44 10.34 -11.34
CA ARG A 107 13.72 11.35 -10.57
C ARG A 107 13.96 11.23 -9.07
N LEU A 108 14.22 12.36 -8.45
CA LEU A 108 14.23 12.48 -7.00
C LEU A 108 12.85 12.92 -6.53
N HIS A 109 12.20 12.08 -5.73
CA HIS A 109 10.92 12.44 -5.12
C HIS A 109 11.12 13.42 -3.97
N GLN A 110 10.14 14.33 -3.80
CA GLN A 110 10.08 15.20 -2.64
C GLN A 110 10.08 14.38 -1.34
N GLY A 111 10.78 14.88 -0.33
CA GLY A 111 10.79 14.27 0.98
C GLY A 111 9.38 14.18 1.59
N ARG A 112 9.15 13.19 2.46
CA ARG A 112 7.85 13.01 3.14
C ARG A 112 7.36 14.26 3.87
N ARG A 113 8.28 15.01 4.49
CA ARG A 113 7.95 16.26 5.21
C ARG A 113 7.33 17.31 4.29
N ASP A 114 7.89 17.48 3.10
CA ASP A 114 7.41 18.50 2.17
C ASP A 114 6.10 18.07 1.49
N ARG A 115 5.96 16.79 1.17
CA ARG A 115 4.68 16.24 0.70
C ARG A 115 3.57 16.44 1.73
N ARG A 116 3.86 16.22 3.01
CA ARG A 116 2.90 16.44 4.10
C ARG A 116 2.51 17.92 4.22
N LYS A 117 3.47 18.85 4.15
CA LYS A 117 3.19 20.29 4.14
C LYS A 117 2.33 20.71 2.95
N SER A 118 2.59 20.13 1.77
CA SER A 118 1.78 20.41 0.58
C SER A 118 0.36 19.86 0.74
N LEU A 119 0.19 18.66 1.28
CA LEU A 119 -1.13 18.09 1.58
C LEU A 119 -1.88 18.96 2.60
N ALA A 120 -1.23 19.38 3.69
CA ALA A 120 -1.81 20.26 4.70
C ALA A 120 -2.31 21.58 4.07
N ARG A 121 -1.50 22.21 3.23
CA ARG A 121 -1.89 23.45 2.54
C ARG A 121 -3.13 23.28 1.67
N VAL A 122 -3.23 22.15 0.95
CA VAL A 122 -4.40 21.86 0.11
C VAL A 122 -5.66 21.63 0.95
N ILE A 123 -5.53 20.88 2.04
CA ILE A 123 -6.65 20.59 2.95
C ILE A 123 -7.10 21.90 3.63
N ASN A 124 -6.19 22.68 4.20
CA ASN A 124 -6.52 23.94 4.89
C ASN A 124 -7.23 24.92 3.94
N ARG A 125 -6.73 25.06 2.71
CA ARG A 125 -7.40 25.89 1.70
C ARG A 125 -8.81 25.39 1.37
N ALA A 126 -9.02 24.08 1.33
CA ALA A 126 -10.36 23.53 1.09
C ALA A 126 -11.31 23.80 2.28
N VAL A 127 -10.81 23.69 3.51
CA VAL A 127 -11.58 24.03 4.72
C VAL A 127 -11.97 25.52 4.71
N GLU A 128 -11.01 26.42 4.49
CA GLU A 128 -11.24 27.86 4.42
C GLU A 128 -12.28 28.26 3.37
N ASN A 129 -12.26 27.60 2.23
CA ASN A 129 -13.16 27.90 1.10
C ASN A 129 -14.45 27.03 1.11
N ARG A 130 -14.66 26.21 2.13
CA ARG A 130 -15.74 25.21 2.17
C ARG A 130 -15.81 24.35 0.89
N GLY A 131 -14.64 23.98 0.39
CA GLY A 131 -14.46 23.27 -0.86
C GLY A 131 -14.30 21.75 -0.66
N VAL A 132 -14.10 21.05 -1.78
CA VAL A 132 -13.84 19.60 -1.81
C VAL A 132 -12.48 19.34 -2.45
N VAL A 133 -11.70 18.43 -1.87
CA VAL A 133 -10.44 17.93 -2.46
C VAL A 133 -10.67 16.53 -3.02
N LEU A 134 -10.50 16.36 -4.31
CA LEU A 134 -10.53 15.06 -4.97
C LEU A 134 -9.11 14.55 -5.15
N ILE A 135 -8.81 13.38 -4.59
CA ILE A 135 -7.48 12.77 -4.66
C ILE A 135 -7.60 11.41 -5.34
N PRO A 136 -7.22 11.28 -6.62
CA PRO A 136 -7.17 9.98 -7.27
C PRO A 136 -6.05 9.14 -6.66
N ALA A 137 -6.36 7.91 -6.27
CA ALA A 137 -5.42 7.00 -5.65
C ALA A 137 -5.71 5.54 -6.02
N PHE A 138 -4.66 4.73 -6.13
CA PHE A 138 -4.83 3.28 -6.27
C PHE A 138 -5.48 2.70 -5.01
N SER A 139 -6.39 1.74 -5.21
CA SER A 139 -7.16 1.10 -4.13
C SER A 139 -6.29 0.40 -3.08
N ILE A 140 -5.08 -0.03 -3.47
CA ILE A 140 -4.09 -0.65 -2.57
C ILE A 140 -2.82 0.20 -2.50
N GLY A 141 -2.22 0.29 -1.34
CA GLY A 141 -0.98 1.01 -1.05
C GLY A 141 -1.21 2.50 -0.91
N ARG A 142 -1.42 3.22 -2.02
CA ARG A 142 -1.51 4.68 -2.02
C ARG A 142 -2.69 5.23 -1.19
N THR A 143 -3.87 4.61 -1.26
CA THR A 143 -5.01 5.02 -0.42
C THR A 143 -4.67 4.90 1.06
N GLN A 144 -4.07 3.79 1.49
CA GLN A 144 -3.74 3.58 2.90
C GLN A 144 -2.62 4.52 3.39
N GLU A 145 -1.65 4.85 2.53
CA GLU A 145 -0.64 5.86 2.84
C GLU A 145 -1.25 7.26 3.02
N LEU A 146 -2.16 7.64 2.13
CA LEU A 146 -2.88 8.93 2.22
C LEU A 146 -3.72 9.01 3.49
N LEU A 147 -4.48 7.97 3.82
CA LEU A 147 -5.25 7.92 5.07
C LEU A 147 -4.36 8.10 6.28
N TYR A 148 -3.18 7.47 6.29
CA TYR A 148 -2.21 7.62 7.37
C TYR A 148 -1.73 9.07 7.53
N GLU A 149 -1.41 9.75 6.41
CA GLU A 149 -0.94 11.13 6.43
C GLU A 149 -2.06 12.12 6.77
N ILE A 150 -3.28 11.87 6.29
CA ILE A 150 -4.45 12.69 6.61
C ILE A 150 -4.76 12.58 8.11
N GLU A 151 -4.84 11.37 8.67
CA GLU A 151 -5.06 11.18 10.12
C GLU A 151 -4.00 11.94 10.96
N GLU A 152 -2.74 11.90 10.53
CA GLU A 152 -1.68 12.64 11.21
C GLU A 152 -1.88 14.15 11.15
N LEU A 153 -2.34 14.69 10.02
CA LEU A 153 -2.63 16.11 9.85
C LEU A 153 -3.81 16.53 10.72
N LEU A 154 -4.93 15.81 10.66
CA LEU A 154 -6.12 16.10 11.47
C LEU A 154 -5.78 16.15 12.95
N HIS A 155 -5.01 15.17 13.41
CA HIS A 155 -4.59 15.11 14.80
C HIS A 155 -3.66 16.24 15.22
N ARG A 156 -2.70 16.65 14.35
CA ARG A 156 -1.73 17.70 14.67
C ARG A 156 -2.33 19.10 14.62
N GLU A 157 -3.12 19.35 13.60
CA GLU A 157 -3.70 20.68 13.32
C GLU A 157 -5.07 20.84 13.99
N LYS A 158 -5.56 19.78 14.68
CA LYS A 158 -6.88 19.75 15.35
C LYS A 158 -8.01 20.15 14.41
N ILE A 159 -7.95 19.66 13.17
CA ILE A 159 -8.99 19.88 12.19
C ILE A 159 -10.09 18.85 12.45
N GLU A 160 -11.25 19.33 12.91
CA GLU A 160 -12.38 18.46 13.28
C GLU A 160 -13.47 18.46 12.19
N ASP A 161 -13.63 19.55 11.45
CA ASP A 161 -14.74 19.81 10.55
C ASP A 161 -14.54 19.34 9.11
N ILE A 162 -13.87 18.20 8.92
CA ILE A 162 -13.76 17.60 7.59
C ILE A 162 -14.19 16.13 7.59
N GLU A 163 -14.83 15.73 6.51
CA GLU A 163 -15.08 14.33 6.20
C GLU A 163 -14.02 13.81 5.22
N VAL A 164 -13.54 12.59 5.46
CA VAL A 164 -12.65 11.85 4.57
C VAL A 164 -13.41 10.67 4.00
N ILE A 165 -13.71 10.73 2.71
CA ILE A 165 -14.54 9.71 2.06
C ILE A 165 -13.66 8.87 1.12
N VAL A 166 -13.62 7.56 1.34
CA VAL A 166 -13.03 6.60 0.42
C VAL A 166 -14.12 6.03 -0.46
N ASP A 167 -14.28 6.60 -1.65
CA ASP A 167 -15.30 6.19 -2.62
C ASP A 167 -14.78 5.07 -3.53
N SER A 168 -14.47 3.92 -2.93
CA SER A 168 -14.05 2.71 -3.63
C SER A 168 -14.28 1.48 -2.75
N PRO A 169 -15.22 0.59 -3.11
CA PRO A 169 -15.44 -0.68 -2.39
C PRO A 169 -14.19 -1.55 -2.34
N LEU A 170 -13.34 -1.48 -3.37
CA LEU A 170 -12.08 -2.23 -3.40
C LEU A 170 -11.06 -1.65 -2.42
N ALA A 171 -10.92 -0.32 -2.36
CA ALA A 171 -10.05 0.35 -1.40
C ALA A 171 -10.50 0.10 0.04
N ALA A 172 -11.82 0.08 0.32
CA ALA A 172 -12.37 -0.27 1.62
C ALA A 172 -11.97 -1.71 2.03
N LYS A 173 -12.09 -2.68 1.12
CA LYS A 173 -11.67 -4.07 1.35
C LYS A 173 -10.17 -4.17 1.64
N PHE A 174 -9.31 -3.51 0.86
CA PHE A 174 -7.88 -3.51 1.13
C PHE A 174 -7.54 -2.82 2.45
N THR A 175 -8.20 -1.70 2.78
CA THR A 175 -8.00 -1.02 4.06
C THR A 175 -8.36 -1.94 5.23
N ALA A 176 -9.44 -2.72 5.13
CA ALA A 176 -9.80 -3.73 6.12
C ALA A 176 -8.71 -4.81 6.27
N ILE A 177 -8.11 -5.27 5.16
CA ILE A 177 -6.99 -6.22 5.19
C ILE A 177 -5.76 -5.60 5.87
N TYR A 178 -5.40 -4.36 5.54
CA TYR A 178 -4.31 -3.64 6.22
C TYR A 178 -4.54 -3.56 7.73
N ARG A 179 -5.76 -3.24 8.17
CA ARG A 179 -6.13 -3.21 9.60
C ARG A 179 -5.98 -4.58 10.28
N ARG A 180 -6.31 -5.68 9.59
CA ARG A 180 -6.14 -7.05 10.12
C ARG A 180 -4.66 -7.44 10.23
N LEU A 181 -3.82 -6.95 9.35
CA LEU A 181 -2.41 -7.33 9.23
C LEU A 181 -1.44 -6.32 9.89
N LYS A 182 -1.89 -5.63 10.95
CA LYS A 182 -1.10 -4.64 11.74
C LYS A 182 0.27 -5.17 12.19
N LYS A 183 0.43 -6.48 12.34
CA LYS A 183 1.71 -7.09 12.71
C LYS A 183 2.85 -6.78 11.73
N TYR A 184 2.52 -6.51 10.46
CA TYR A 184 3.49 -6.18 9.41
C TYR A 184 3.73 -4.66 9.24
N TRP A 185 3.02 -3.82 9.99
CA TRP A 185 3.23 -2.38 9.96
C TRP A 185 4.60 -2.02 10.55
N ASP A 186 5.09 -0.84 10.19
CA ASP A 186 6.35 -0.31 10.68
C ASP A 186 6.31 0.08 12.17
N ARG A 187 7.42 0.57 12.67
CA ARG A 187 7.53 0.99 14.08
C ARG A 187 6.72 2.25 14.37
N GLU A 188 6.63 3.17 13.41
CA GLU A 188 5.91 4.44 13.56
C GLU A 188 4.41 4.18 13.69
N ALA A 189 3.83 3.42 12.77
CA ALA A 189 2.42 3.05 12.80
C ALA A 189 2.04 2.26 14.05
N LYS A 190 2.88 1.31 14.46
CA LYS A 190 2.68 0.56 15.72
C LYS A 190 2.75 1.45 16.97
N ARG A 191 3.58 2.49 16.96
CA ARG A 191 3.65 3.46 18.06
C ARG A 191 2.37 4.30 18.15
N LYS A 192 1.78 4.70 17.01
CA LYS A 192 0.48 5.38 16.98
C LYS A 192 -0.61 4.50 17.59
N LEU A 193 -0.70 3.23 17.18
CA LEU A 193 -1.68 2.28 17.75
C LEU A 193 -1.56 2.17 19.26
N ARG A 194 -0.34 2.10 19.80
CA ARG A 194 -0.12 2.04 21.27
C ARG A 194 -0.56 3.31 22.01
N LYS A 195 -0.64 4.44 21.30
CA LYS A 195 -1.17 5.71 21.83
C LYS A 195 -2.67 5.87 21.62
N GLY A 196 -3.39 4.81 21.27
CA GLY A 196 -4.83 4.83 21.02
C GLY A 196 -5.25 5.41 19.67
N ARG A 197 -4.30 5.79 18.78
CA ARG A 197 -4.60 6.34 17.46
C ARG A 197 -4.56 5.24 16.40
N HIS A 198 -5.57 5.21 15.56
CA HIS A 198 -5.65 4.23 14.48
C HIS A 198 -5.66 4.90 13.11
N PRO A 199 -4.52 4.96 12.38
CA PRO A 199 -4.38 5.76 11.16
C PRO A 199 -5.24 5.29 9.97
N LEU A 200 -5.86 4.14 10.06
CA LEU A 200 -6.78 3.62 9.04
C LEU A 200 -8.21 3.40 9.58
N ALA A 201 -8.52 3.97 10.77
CA ALA A 201 -9.85 3.95 11.37
C ALA A 201 -9.96 5.11 12.38
N PHE A 202 -10.38 6.26 11.92
CA PHE A 202 -10.58 7.49 12.69
C PHE A 202 -11.98 8.05 12.41
N ASP A 203 -12.48 8.91 13.28
CA ASP A 203 -13.90 9.31 13.30
C ASP A 203 -14.36 9.98 12.00
N GLN A 204 -13.51 10.79 11.38
CA GLN A 204 -13.80 11.49 10.14
C GLN A 204 -13.75 10.59 8.90
N LEU A 205 -13.33 9.31 9.02
CA LEU A 205 -13.17 8.40 7.89
C LEU A 205 -14.45 7.65 7.57
N HIS A 206 -14.99 7.90 6.40
CA HIS A 206 -16.14 7.19 5.83
C HIS A 206 -15.69 6.35 4.64
N GLN A 207 -16.19 5.12 4.56
CA GLN A 207 -15.88 4.20 3.45
C GLN A 207 -17.19 3.78 2.80
N THR A 208 -17.28 3.99 1.48
CA THR A 208 -18.46 3.54 0.75
C THR A 208 -18.38 2.03 0.51
N ASP A 209 -19.43 1.32 0.87
CA ASP A 209 -19.70 -0.01 0.38
C ASP A 209 -20.55 0.05 -0.90
N THR A 210 -20.77 -1.09 -1.55
CA THR A 210 -21.49 -1.17 -2.83
C THR A 210 -22.93 -0.62 -2.76
N THR A 211 -23.48 -0.44 -1.56
CA THR A 211 -24.85 0.03 -1.32
C THR A 211 -24.93 1.54 -1.05
N GLN A 212 -23.82 2.18 -0.65
CA GLN A 212 -23.79 3.60 -0.28
C GLN A 212 -23.32 4.54 -1.41
N THR A 213 -22.79 4.03 -2.51
CA THR A 213 -22.30 4.82 -3.65
C THR A 213 -23.31 5.85 -4.19
N HIS A 214 -24.60 5.62 -3.97
CA HIS A 214 -25.67 6.54 -4.41
C HIS A 214 -25.91 7.77 -3.51
N ARG A 215 -25.47 7.76 -2.25
CA ARG A 215 -25.78 8.88 -1.34
C ARG A 215 -24.86 10.09 -1.49
N TYR A 216 -23.62 9.87 -1.94
CA TYR A 216 -22.64 10.94 -2.09
C TYR A 216 -22.55 11.52 -3.52
N SER A 217 -23.23 10.87 -4.50
CA SER A 217 -23.20 11.30 -5.91
C SER A 217 -24.15 12.46 -6.26
N THR A 218 -24.99 12.90 -5.34
CA THR A 218 -25.99 13.94 -5.63
C THR A 218 -25.44 15.36 -5.66
N GLY A 219 -24.15 15.57 -5.40
CA GLY A 219 -23.51 16.90 -5.42
C GLY A 219 -22.61 17.19 -6.63
N THR A 220 -22.15 16.17 -7.35
CA THR A 220 -21.24 16.36 -8.50
C THR A 220 -21.60 15.43 -9.65
N ARG A 221 -22.30 15.95 -10.64
CA ARG A 221 -22.45 15.25 -11.92
C ARG A 221 -21.06 15.14 -12.57
N GLY A 222 -20.51 13.96 -12.67
CA GLY A 222 -19.51 13.67 -13.68
C GLY A 222 -18.20 12.99 -13.36
N CYS A 223 -17.92 12.56 -12.14
CA CYS A 223 -16.67 11.83 -11.89
C CYS A 223 -16.93 10.39 -11.46
N ARG A 224 -16.92 9.46 -12.41
CA ARG A 224 -16.72 8.03 -12.13
C ARG A 224 -15.23 7.78 -12.13
N GLY A 225 -14.63 7.76 -10.94
CA GLY A 225 -13.22 7.40 -10.74
C GLY A 225 -13.03 6.93 -9.30
N GLU A 226 -12.18 5.94 -9.11
CA GLU A 226 -11.74 5.51 -7.77
C GLU A 226 -10.94 6.65 -7.14
N GLY A 227 -11.38 7.18 -5.99
CA GLY A 227 -10.71 8.32 -5.39
C GLY A 227 -10.93 8.44 -3.87
N LEU A 228 -10.18 9.34 -3.28
CA LEU A 228 -10.32 9.81 -1.90
C LEU A 228 -10.84 11.25 -1.91
N ALA A 229 -11.93 11.53 -1.21
CA ALA A 229 -12.49 12.88 -1.10
C ALA A 229 -12.44 13.38 0.35
N CYS A 230 -12.07 14.66 0.53
CA CYS A 230 -12.20 15.37 1.80
C CYS A 230 -13.25 16.48 1.64
N ARG A 231 -14.25 16.53 2.50
CA ARG A 231 -15.33 17.53 2.48
C ARG A 231 -15.38 18.28 3.80
N SER A 232 -15.64 19.60 3.76
CA SER A 232 -15.98 20.38 4.93
C SER A 232 -17.48 20.26 5.23
N ASP A 233 -17.82 19.95 6.47
CA ASP A 233 -19.21 19.84 6.90
C ASP A 233 -19.86 21.25 7.00
N GLN A 234 -21.06 21.41 6.45
CA GLN A 234 -21.87 22.60 6.72
C GLN A 234 -22.66 22.33 7.99
N GLY A 235 -22.24 22.92 9.09
CA GLY A 235 -23.05 23.00 10.27
C GLY A 235 -24.42 23.59 9.91
N SER A 236 -25.47 22.80 10.02
CA SER A 236 -26.86 23.26 9.93
C SER A 236 -27.14 24.16 11.13
N ALA A 237 -26.88 25.46 10.98
CA ALA A 237 -27.51 26.45 11.85
C ALA A 237 -28.99 26.53 11.48
N GLY A 238 -29.82 25.88 12.28
CA GLY A 238 -31.25 26.08 12.22
C GLY A 238 -31.58 27.54 12.50
N HIS A 239 -32.31 28.15 11.61
CA HIS A 239 -33.10 29.34 11.94
C HIS A 239 -34.56 29.00 11.76
N GLN A 240 -35.27 29.28 12.83
CA GLN A 240 -36.72 29.34 12.97
C GLN A 240 -37.35 30.23 11.90
#